data_1658bc84ba0cdb747d3df9980673752b
#
_entry.id   1658bc84ba0cdb747d3df9980673752b
#
_cell.length_a   1.000
_cell.length_b   1.000
_cell.length_c   1.000
_cell.angle_alpha   90.00
_cell.angle_beta   90.00
_cell.angle_gamma   90.00
#
_symmetry.space_group_name_H-M   'P 1'
#
loop_
_entity.id
_entity.type
_entity.pdbx_description
1 polymer ?
#
loop_
_entity_poly.entity_id
_entity_poly.type
_entity_poly.pdbx_seq_one_letter_code
_entity_poly.pdbx_strand_id
1 'polypeptide(L)'
;MNRVSLSWALILGLLAGIGPMCTDLYLPALPEMSKQLAATTTITQLTLTASLIGLGVGQLLFGPLSDKIGRKRPLILSLLLFIVSSVLCATTNNIYWLVVWRFMQGIAGAGGSVLSRSIARDKYQGVTLTQFFALLMTVNGLAPVLSPVLGGYIVSTFDWRILFWVMAEIGTVLLLGCLLFIHETLPENNRGSSLLLTGRSVLQNHRFMRFCLIQSFMLAGLFAYIGSSSFVLQKEFGFSPMQFSLVFGLNGIGLIIASWIFSRLARRFNAMKLLRVGLIAAILCALLTFLCAWRQLPIPALAALFFTIAFCSGIGTVSGAEAMSAVRTQESGMASALMGMSMFVFGGIAAPLSGLGGETLLKMSLAITVCYTLALLVALIGTGNQKVED
;
A
#
# COMPACT_ATOMS: atom_id res chain seq x y z
N MET A 1 4.18 -33.44 9.28
CA MET A 1 4.46 -32.03 8.95
C MET A 1 3.98 -31.79 7.52
N ASN A 2 2.86 -31.09 7.36
CA ASN A 2 2.38 -30.75 6.02
C ASN A 2 3.33 -29.70 5.44
N ARG A 3 4.12 -30.09 4.44
CA ARG A 3 4.92 -29.13 3.67
C ARG A 3 3.99 -28.19 2.93
N VAL A 4 4.33 -26.92 2.89
CA VAL A 4 3.61 -25.94 2.08
C VAL A 4 3.64 -26.42 0.63
N SER A 5 2.48 -26.67 0.03
CA SER A 5 2.43 -27.01 -1.40
C SER A 5 2.94 -25.81 -2.21
N LEU A 6 3.90 -26.05 -3.10
CA LEU A 6 4.50 -24.98 -3.92
C LEU A 6 3.44 -24.21 -4.72
N SER A 7 2.44 -24.91 -5.27
CA SER A 7 1.34 -24.30 -6.00
C SER A 7 0.52 -23.33 -5.14
N TRP A 8 0.20 -23.73 -3.90
CA TRP A 8 -0.50 -22.83 -2.95
C TRP A 8 0.35 -21.63 -2.57
N ALA A 9 1.65 -21.84 -2.32
CA ALA A 9 2.57 -20.77 -1.98
C ALA A 9 2.68 -19.72 -3.11
N LEU A 10 2.80 -20.19 -4.35
CA LEU A 10 2.88 -19.31 -5.52
C LEU A 10 1.57 -18.57 -5.75
N ILE A 11 0.42 -19.26 -5.76
CA ILE A 11 -0.88 -18.62 -6.02
C ILE A 11 -1.20 -17.59 -4.95
N LEU A 12 -1.11 -17.95 -3.66
CA LEU A 12 -1.44 -17.04 -2.57
C LEU A 12 -0.41 -15.91 -2.43
N GLY A 13 0.85 -16.17 -2.76
CA GLY A 13 1.90 -15.14 -2.82
C GLY A 13 1.62 -14.10 -3.90
N LEU A 14 1.30 -14.54 -5.11
CA LEU A 14 0.94 -13.65 -6.23
C LEU A 14 -0.36 -12.89 -5.95
N LEU A 15 -1.37 -13.53 -5.35
CA LEU A 15 -2.60 -12.87 -4.90
C LEU A 15 -2.33 -11.74 -3.91
N ALA A 16 -1.40 -11.94 -2.97
CA ALA A 16 -0.99 -10.88 -2.04
C ALA A 16 -0.32 -9.70 -2.77
N GLY A 17 0.39 -9.97 -3.86
CA GLY A 17 1.08 -8.96 -4.68
C GLY A 17 0.17 -8.14 -5.60
N ILE A 18 -1.08 -8.54 -5.84
CA ILE A 18 -2.01 -7.81 -6.74
C ILE A 18 -2.21 -6.35 -6.29
N GLY A 19 -2.35 -6.10 -4.98
CA GLY A 19 -2.53 -4.76 -4.45
C GLY A 19 -1.39 -3.79 -4.86
N PRO A 20 -0.13 -4.08 -4.49
CA PRO A 20 1.03 -3.32 -4.94
C PRO A 20 1.16 -3.23 -6.47
N MET A 21 0.87 -4.29 -7.21
CA MET A 21 0.88 -4.24 -8.67
C MET A 21 -0.13 -3.24 -9.23
N CYS A 22 -1.34 -3.17 -8.67
CA CYS A 22 -2.34 -2.18 -9.07
C CYS A 22 -1.85 -0.75 -8.92
N THR A 23 -1.03 -0.46 -7.92
CA THR A 23 -0.58 0.90 -7.61
C THR A 23 0.72 1.25 -8.31
N ASP A 24 1.67 0.33 -8.40
CA ASP A 24 3.07 0.66 -8.69
C ASP A 24 3.48 0.35 -10.13
N LEU A 25 2.84 -0.66 -10.78
CA LEU A 25 3.22 -1.10 -12.13
C LEU A 25 3.04 0.01 -13.20
N TYR A 26 2.01 0.84 -13.07
CA TYR A 26 1.67 1.85 -14.08
C TYR A 26 2.23 3.26 -13.77
N LEU A 27 2.87 3.46 -12.61
CA LEU A 27 3.43 4.76 -12.22
C LEU A 27 4.36 5.38 -13.28
N PRO A 28 5.24 4.62 -13.95
CA PRO A 28 6.10 5.17 -15.00
C PRO A 28 5.31 5.74 -16.18
N ALA A 29 4.07 5.28 -16.39
CA ALA A 29 3.19 5.68 -17.48
C ALA A 29 2.41 6.97 -17.23
N LEU A 30 2.31 7.45 -16.00
CA LEU A 30 1.46 8.59 -15.62
C LEU A 30 1.68 9.84 -16.49
N PRO A 31 2.92 10.29 -16.80
CA PRO A 31 3.13 11.46 -17.64
C PRO A 31 2.65 11.24 -19.08
N GLU A 32 2.83 10.06 -19.65
CA GLU A 32 2.38 9.72 -21.00
C GLU A 32 0.84 9.60 -21.06
N MET A 33 0.23 8.99 -20.05
CA MET A 33 -1.24 8.94 -19.91
C MET A 33 -1.84 10.34 -19.82
N SER A 34 -1.25 11.25 -19.04
CA SER A 34 -1.66 12.64 -18.93
C SER A 34 -1.66 13.32 -20.31
N LYS A 35 -0.62 13.09 -21.11
CA LYS A 35 -0.48 13.66 -22.45
C LYS A 35 -1.47 13.07 -23.45
N GLN A 36 -1.56 11.73 -23.55
CA GLN A 36 -2.42 11.05 -24.52
C GLN A 36 -3.91 11.24 -24.23
N LEU A 37 -4.32 11.31 -22.97
CA LEU A 37 -5.72 11.53 -22.56
C LEU A 37 -6.07 13.01 -22.41
N ALA A 38 -5.17 13.92 -22.79
CA ALA A 38 -5.34 15.38 -22.68
C ALA A 38 -5.82 15.81 -21.27
N ALA A 39 -5.31 15.16 -20.23
CA ALA A 39 -5.70 15.36 -18.84
C ALA A 39 -4.64 16.17 -18.08
N THR A 40 -5.08 16.96 -17.09
CA THR A 40 -4.14 17.60 -16.15
C THR A 40 -3.45 16.55 -15.27
N THR A 41 -2.28 16.89 -14.75
CA THR A 41 -1.54 16.05 -13.81
C THR A 41 -2.40 15.62 -12.62
N THR A 42 -3.14 16.58 -12.04
CA THR A 42 -4.04 16.32 -10.90
C THR A 42 -5.15 15.30 -11.25
N ILE A 43 -5.79 15.44 -12.42
CA ILE A 43 -6.81 14.47 -12.86
C ILE A 43 -6.19 13.10 -13.12
N THR A 44 -4.98 13.05 -13.68
CA THR A 44 -4.29 11.78 -13.89
C THR A 44 -3.94 11.10 -12.56
N GLN A 45 -3.56 11.85 -11.54
CA GLN A 45 -3.33 11.32 -10.18
C GLN A 45 -4.60 10.78 -9.53
N LEU A 46 -5.80 11.28 -9.89
CA LEU A 46 -7.05 10.70 -9.42
C LEU A 46 -7.21 9.25 -9.82
N THR A 47 -6.52 8.77 -10.86
CA THR A 47 -6.51 7.33 -11.21
C THR A 47 -5.82 6.49 -10.14
N LEU A 48 -4.74 7.02 -9.53
CA LEU A 48 -4.08 6.40 -8.38
C LEU A 48 -4.97 6.50 -7.12
N THR A 49 -5.49 7.69 -6.83
CA THR A 49 -6.42 7.92 -5.73
C THR A 49 -7.60 6.97 -5.76
N ALA A 50 -8.25 6.83 -6.91
CA ALA A 50 -9.38 5.94 -7.08
C ALA A 50 -9.01 4.48 -6.78
N SER A 51 -7.87 4.02 -7.27
CA SER A 51 -7.35 2.68 -6.98
C SER A 51 -7.07 2.47 -5.49
N LEU A 52 -6.45 3.44 -4.82
CA LEU A 52 -6.14 3.38 -3.39
C LEU A 52 -7.41 3.36 -2.53
N ILE A 53 -8.36 4.24 -2.81
CA ILE A 53 -9.66 4.24 -2.12
C ILE A 53 -10.39 2.93 -2.38
N GLY A 54 -10.35 2.43 -3.62
CA GLY A 54 -10.88 1.11 -3.99
C GLY A 54 -10.26 -0.01 -3.17
N LEU A 55 -8.93 -0.03 -3.03
CA LEU A 55 -8.21 -0.99 -2.18
C LEU A 55 -8.66 -0.91 -0.73
N GLY A 56 -8.83 0.30 -0.18
CA GLY A 56 -9.31 0.51 1.18
C GLY A 56 -10.73 -0.02 1.38
N VAL A 57 -11.66 0.34 0.51
CA VAL A 57 -13.06 -0.12 0.52
C VAL A 57 -13.13 -1.64 0.36
N GLY A 58 -12.36 -2.20 -0.58
CA GLY A 58 -12.33 -3.63 -0.86
C GLY A 58 -11.85 -4.46 0.34
N GLN A 59 -10.92 -3.93 1.16
CA GLN A 59 -10.50 -4.62 2.40
C GLN A 59 -11.66 -4.80 3.39
N LEU A 60 -12.52 -3.80 3.53
CA LEU A 60 -13.71 -3.90 4.38
C LEU A 60 -14.81 -4.78 3.78
N LEU A 61 -14.87 -4.89 2.46
CA LEU A 61 -15.89 -5.70 1.79
C LEU A 61 -15.54 -7.19 1.78
N PHE A 62 -14.34 -7.53 1.29
CA PHE A 62 -13.99 -8.94 1.04
C PHE A 62 -13.70 -9.74 2.31
N GLY A 63 -13.18 -9.12 3.37
CA GLY A 63 -12.98 -9.78 4.65
C GLY A 63 -14.30 -10.37 5.17
N PRO A 64 -15.26 -9.52 5.54
CA PRO A 64 -16.55 -9.91 6.06
C PRO A 64 -17.39 -10.79 5.12
N LEU A 65 -17.36 -10.47 3.82
CA LEU A 65 -18.10 -11.25 2.84
C LEU A 65 -17.60 -12.69 2.81
N SER A 66 -16.28 -12.88 2.88
CA SER A 66 -15.67 -14.21 2.89
C SER A 66 -15.91 -15.00 4.17
N ASP A 67 -16.11 -14.31 5.30
CA ASP A 67 -16.51 -14.95 6.55
C ASP A 67 -17.98 -15.47 6.52
N LYS A 68 -18.82 -14.88 5.68
CA LYS A 68 -20.23 -15.26 5.53
C LYS A 68 -20.47 -16.34 4.49
N ILE A 69 -19.85 -16.24 3.31
CA ILE A 69 -20.17 -17.12 2.16
C ILE A 69 -19.04 -18.08 1.79
N GLY A 70 -17.98 -18.10 2.59
CA GLY A 70 -16.76 -18.90 2.32
C GLY A 70 -15.70 -18.11 1.58
N ARG A 71 -14.48 -18.65 1.49
CA ARG A 71 -13.30 -17.95 0.93
C ARG A 71 -13.27 -17.98 -0.59
N LYS A 72 -13.60 -19.11 -1.18
CA LYS A 72 -13.43 -19.36 -2.63
C LYS A 72 -14.32 -18.47 -3.50
N ARG A 73 -15.61 -18.31 -3.16
CA ARG A 73 -16.56 -17.53 -3.97
C ARG A 73 -16.19 -16.05 -4.07
N PRO A 74 -15.92 -15.34 -2.96
CA PRO A 74 -15.47 -13.93 -3.03
C PRO A 74 -14.14 -13.77 -3.74
N LEU A 75 -13.22 -14.74 -3.63
CA LEU A 75 -11.94 -14.71 -4.34
C LEU A 75 -12.13 -14.78 -5.86
N ILE A 76 -12.98 -15.70 -6.34
CA ILE A 76 -13.30 -15.80 -7.77
C ILE A 76 -13.96 -14.49 -8.25
N LEU A 77 -14.92 -13.96 -7.50
CA LEU A 77 -15.60 -12.71 -7.84
C LEU A 77 -14.62 -11.53 -7.92
N SER A 78 -13.69 -11.44 -6.96
CA SER A 78 -12.66 -10.38 -6.98
C SER A 78 -11.74 -10.50 -8.19
N LEU A 79 -11.31 -11.70 -8.56
CA LEU A 79 -10.45 -11.91 -9.72
C LEU A 79 -11.17 -11.62 -11.04
N LEU A 80 -12.44 -12.01 -11.18
CA LEU A 80 -13.26 -11.65 -12.35
C LEU A 80 -13.41 -10.13 -12.47
N LEU A 81 -13.73 -9.46 -11.38
CA LEU A 81 -13.81 -7.99 -11.35
C LEU A 81 -12.47 -7.35 -11.69
N PHE A 82 -11.34 -7.92 -11.23
CA PHE A 82 -10.00 -7.45 -11.52
C PHE A 82 -9.68 -7.55 -13.02
N ILE A 83 -9.99 -8.68 -13.64
CA ILE A 83 -9.78 -8.90 -15.08
C ILE A 83 -10.62 -7.90 -15.89
N VAL A 84 -11.93 -7.83 -15.63
CA VAL A 84 -12.84 -6.94 -16.35
C VAL A 84 -12.43 -5.48 -16.23
N SER A 85 -12.14 -5.01 -15.00
CA SER A 85 -11.71 -3.64 -14.78
C SER A 85 -10.35 -3.33 -15.41
N SER A 86 -9.41 -4.29 -15.44
CA SER A 86 -8.12 -4.14 -16.13
C SER A 86 -8.31 -4.00 -17.64
N VAL A 87 -9.15 -4.83 -18.26
CA VAL A 87 -9.48 -4.73 -19.69
C VAL A 87 -10.13 -3.37 -20.00
N LEU A 88 -11.07 -2.92 -19.15
CA LEU A 88 -11.73 -1.62 -19.33
C LEU A 88 -10.74 -0.45 -19.15
N CYS A 89 -9.76 -0.55 -18.23
CA CYS A 89 -8.66 0.41 -18.14
C CYS A 89 -7.81 0.44 -19.43
N ALA A 90 -7.52 -0.72 -20.02
CA ALA A 90 -6.71 -0.81 -21.24
C ALA A 90 -7.41 -0.24 -22.48
N THR A 91 -8.73 -0.32 -22.54
CA THR A 91 -9.52 0.04 -23.74
C THR A 91 -10.11 1.44 -23.69
N THR A 92 -10.13 2.10 -22.55
CA THR A 92 -10.73 3.44 -22.41
C THR A 92 -9.85 4.54 -23.01
N ASN A 93 -10.49 5.53 -23.65
CA ASN A 93 -9.87 6.75 -24.16
C ASN A 93 -10.30 8.00 -23.37
N ASN A 94 -11.01 7.83 -22.27
CA ASN A 94 -11.50 8.92 -21.43
C ASN A 94 -10.96 8.78 -20.01
N ILE A 95 -10.29 9.82 -19.53
CA ILE A 95 -9.65 9.83 -18.21
C ILE A 95 -10.65 9.61 -17.05
N TYR A 96 -11.88 10.13 -17.17
CA TYR A 96 -12.89 9.98 -16.11
C TYR A 96 -13.39 8.53 -16.01
N TRP A 97 -13.60 7.86 -17.12
CA TRP A 97 -13.89 6.43 -17.13
C TRP A 97 -12.70 5.60 -16.60
N LEU A 98 -11.47 6.02 -16.93
CA LEU A 98 -10.29 5.37 -16.38
C LEU A 98 -10.27 5.46 -14.85
N VAL A 99 -10.62 6.61 -14.27
CA VAL A 99 -10.75 6.78 -12.80
C VAL A 99 -11.77 5.81 -12.22
N VAL A 100 -12.94 5.65 -12.86
CA VAL A 100 -13.98 4.70 -12.41
C VAL A 100 -13.47 3.26 -12.47
N TRP A 101 -12.86 2.85 -13.58
CA TRP A 101 -12.34 1.49 -13.73
C TRP A 101 -11.17 1.21 -12.78
N ARG A 102 -10.34 2.19 -12.48
CA ARG A 102 -9.27 2.12 -11.49
C ARG A 102 -9.81 1.92 -10.08
N PHE A 103 -10.91 2.57 -9.71
CA PHE A 103 -11.60 2.34 -8.44
C PHE A 103 -12.10 0.89 -8.33
N MET A 104 -12.76 0.38 -9.38
CA MET A 104 -13.22 -1.02 -9.42
C MET A 104 -12.06 -2.02 -9.37
N GLN A 105 -10.96 -1.73 -10.08
CA GLN A 105 -9.75 -2.55 -10.06
C GLN A 105 -9.10 -2.57 -8.66
N GLY A 106 -9.11 -1.42 -7.96
CA GLY A 106 -8.64 -1.33 -6.57
C GLY A 106 -9.47 -2.19 -5.62
N ILE A 107 -10.82 -2.10 -5.68
CA ILE A 107 -11.71 -2.97 -4.89
C ILE A 107 -11.36 -4.44 -5.15
N ALA A 108 -11.23 -4.83 -6.40
CA ALA A 108 -10.92 -6.18 -6.81
C ALA A 108 -9.55 -6.66 -6.29
N GLY A 109 -8.51 -5.82 -6.41
CA GLY A 109 -7.16 -6.13 -5.95
C GLY A 109 -7.08 -6.36 -4.43
N ALA A 110 -7.92 -5.68 -3.65
CA ALA A 110 -8.03 -5.90 -2.21
C ALA A 110 -8.51 -7.31 -1.89
N GLY A 111 -9.41 -7.88 -2.70
CA GLY A 111 -9.91 -9.25 -2.51
C GLY A 111 -8.78 -10.27 -2.51
N GLY A 112 -7.88 -10.22 -3.50
CA GLY A 112 -6.69 -11.08 -3.57
C GLY A 112 -5.80 -10.94 -2.33
N SER A 113 -5.48 -9.72 -1.93
CA SER A 113 -4.61 -9.43 -0.78
C SER A 113 -5.20 -9.87 0.56
N VAL A 114 -6.50 -9.69 0.77
CA VAL A 114 -7.18 -10.08 2.03
C VAL A 114 -7.37 -11.59 2.10
N LEU A 115 -7.88 -12.17 1.02
CA LEU A 115 -8.26 -13.59 1.01
C LEU A 115 -7.05 -14.52 1.00
N SER A 116 -5.93 -14.10 0.40
CA SER A 116 -4.67 -14.87 0.49
C SER A 116 -4.24 -15.11 1.93
N ARG A 117 -4.33 -14.08 2.77
CA ARG A 117 -4.00 -14.16 4.21
C ARG A 117 -5.02 -15.00 4.98
N SER A 118 -6.31 -14.83 4.69
CA SER A 118 -7.39 -15.59 5.35
C SER A 118 -7.31 -17.08 5.02
N ILE A 119 -7.14 -17.43 3.75
CA ILE A 119 -6.99 -18.81 3.28
C ILE A 119 -5.74 -19.46 3.89
N ALA A 120 -4.62 -18.72 3.95
CA ALA A 120 -3.40 -19.22 4.59
C ALA A 120 -3.63 -19.56 6.07
N ARG A 121 -4.32 -18.69 6.80
CA ARG A 121 -4.64 -18.89 8.22
C ARG A 121 -5.62 -20.04 8.45
N ASP A 122 -6.58 -20.25 7.55
CA ASP A 122 -7.53 -21.35 7.63
C ASP A 122 -6.86 -22.71 7.37
N LYS A 123 -5.81 -22.75 6.53
CA LYS A 123 -5.15 -24.00 6.09
C LYS A 123 -3.93 -24.39 6.91
N TYR A 124 -3.14 -23.41 7.37
CA TYR A 124 -1.86 -23.65 8.03
C TYR A 124 -1.90 -23.20 9.49
N GLN A 125 -1.13 -23.85 10.34
CA GLN A 125 -1.01 -23.55 11.77
C GLN A 125 0.46 -23.58 12.22
N GLY A 126 0.75 -22.95 13.37
CA GLY A 126 2.06 -22.98 14.00
C GLY A 126 3.19 -22.49 13.09
N VAL A 127 4.30 -23.21 13.05
CA VAL A 127 5.51 -22.85 12.30
C VAL A 127 5.24 -22.73 10.79
N THR A 128 4.40 -23.59 10.23
CA THR A 128 4.07 -23.55 8.79
C THR A 128 3.32 -22.28 8.42
N LEU A 129 2.40 -21.82 9.26
CA LEU A 129 1.71 -20.54 9.07
C LEU A 129 2.69 -19.37 9.13
N THR A 130 3.61 -19.38 10.11
CA THR A 130 4.64 -18.34 10.24
C THR A 130 5.54 -18.27 9.01
N GLN A 131 5.98 -19.42 8.48
CA GLN A 131 6.78 -19.48 7.25
C GLN A 131 6.01 -18.95 6.05
N PHE A 132 4.71 -19.25 5.96
CA PHE A 132 3.86 -18.77 4.89
C PHE A 132 3.67 -17.25 4.96
N PHE A 133 3.41 -16.69 6.15
CA PHE A 133 3.33 -15.24 6.32
C PHE A 133 4.66 -14.54 6.01
N ALA A 134 5.79 -15.16 6.34
CA ALA A 134 7.10 -14.63 5.94
C ALA A 134 7.25 -14.54 4.41
N LEU A 135 6.76 -15.56 3.68
CA LEU A 135 6.71 -15.54 2.22
C LEU A 135 5.82 -14.39 1.70
N LEU A 136 4.61 -14.23 2.25
CA LEU A 136 3.71 -13.12 1.87
C LEU A 136 4.35 -11.75 2.13
N MET A 137 5.05 -11.59 3.24
CA MET A 137 5.77 -10.34 3.56
C MET A 137 6.92 -10.09 2.59
N THR A 138 7.62 -11.13 2.16
CA THR A 138 8.67 -11.03 1.14
C THR A 138 8.10 -10.56 -0.20
N VAL A 139 6.99 -11.15 -0.65
CA VAL A 139 6.31 -10.73 -1.89
C VAL A 139 5.83 -9.26 -1.79
N ASN A 140 5.19 -8.89 -0.68
CA ASN A 140 4.74 -7.52 -0.46
C ASN A 140 5.90 -6.51 -0.37
N GLY A 141 7.08 -6.92 0.12
CA GLY A 141 8.27 -6.07 0.16
C GLY A 141 8.95 -5.93 -1.20
N LEU A 142 8.95 -6.99 -2.02
CA LEU A 142 9.56 -6.97 -3.35
C LEU A 142 8.67 -6.34 -4.42
N ALA A 143 7.36 -6.42 -4.29
CA ALA A 143 6.42 -5.90 -5.28
C ALA A 143 6.61 -4.40 -5.58
N PRO A 144 6.76 -3.49 -4.60
CA PRO A 144 7.03 -2.07 -4.86
C PRO A 144 8.39 -1.80 -5.54
N VAL A 145 9.32 -2.75 -5.48
CA VAL A 145 10.62 -2.64 -6.17
C VAL A 145 10.51 -3.14 -7.60
N LEU A 146 9.91 -4.31 -7.80
CA LEU A 146 9.86 -4.98 -9.10
C LEU A 146 8.79 -4.40 -10.02
N SER A 147 7.61 -4.03 -9.48
CA SER A 147 6.50 -3.54 -10.30
C SER A 147 6.84 -2.30 -11.11
N PRO A 148 7.41 -1.21 -10.55
CA PRO A 148 7.78 -0.04 -11.34
C PRO A 148 8.89 -0.32 -12.35
N VAL A 149 9.83 -1.21 -12.04
CA VAL A 149 10.91 -1.59 -12.96
C VAL A 149 10.34 -2.32 -14.18
N LEU A 150 9.44 -3.26 -13.97
CA LEU A 150 8.72 -3.93 -15.06
C LEU A 150 7.85 -2.92 -15.84
N GLY A 151 7.15 -2.03 -15.12
CA GLY A 151 6.36 -0.97 -15.73
C GLY A 151 7.19 -0.02 -16.59
N GLY A 152 8.33 0.42 -16.09
CA GLY A 152 9.26 1.29 -16.83
C GLY A 152 9.82 0.63 -18.09
N TYR A 153 10.14 -0.66 -18.03
CA TYR A 153 10.56 -1.41 -19.21
C TYR A 153 9.44 -1.49 -20.26
N ILE A 154 8.22 -1.82 -19.84
CA ILE A 154 7.05 -1.92 -20.74
C ILE A 154 6.77 -0.56 -21.41
N VAL A 155 6.69 0.52 -20.63
CA VAL A 155 6.38 1.86 -21.17
C VAL A 155 7.47 2.44 -22.05
N SER A 156 8.74 2.05 -21.82
CA SER A 156 9.83 2.48 -22.69
C SER A 156 9.79 1.83 -24.07
N THR A 157 9.03 0.74 -24.24
CA THR A 157 9.03 -0.08 -25.47
C THR A 157 7.63 -0.13 -26.12
N PHE A 158 6.58 -0.06 -25.31
CA PHE A 158 5.18 -0.25 -25.74
C PHE A 158 4.28 0.88 -25.22
N ASP A 159 3.05 0.95 -25.74
CA ASP A 159 2.01 1.83 -25.23
C ASP A 159 1.65 1.47 -23.77
N TRP A 160 1.32 2.48 -22.96
CA TRP A 160 0.97 2.31 -21.54
C TRP A 160 -0.23 1.37 -21.31
N ARG A 161 -1.11 1.21 -22.29
CA ARG A 161 -2.27 0.30 -22.20
C ARG A 161 -1.86 -1.15 -22.02
N ILE A 162 -0.68 -1.53 -22.50
CA ILE A 162 -0.11 -2.88 -22.31
C ILE A 162 0.02 -3.23 -20.84
N LEU A 163 0.29 -2.26 -19.95
CA LEU A 163 0.36 -2.50 -18.50
C LEU A 163 -0.95 -3.08 -17.95
N PHE A 164 -2.08 -2.55 -18.41
CA PHE A 164 -3.39 -3.04 -17.97
C PHE A 164 -3.75 -4.38 -18.60
N TRP A 165 -3.31 -4.65 -19.84
CA TRP A 165 -3.42 -5.98 -20.44
C TRP A 165 -2.60 -7.02 -19.67
N VAL A 166 -1.38 -6.71 -19.26
CA VAL A 166 -0.53 -7.56 -18.41
C VAL A 166 -1.24 -7.84 -17.07
N MET A 167 -1.85 -6.83 -16.46
CA MET A 167 -2.63 -7.02 -15.23
C MET A 167 -3.83 -7.96 -15.45
N ALA A 168 -4.54 -7.81 -16.57
CA ALA A 168 -5.67 -8.68 -16.92
C ALA A 168 -5.20 -10.14 -17.14
N GLU A 169 -4.06 -10.33 -17.77
CA GLU A 169 -3.48 -11.65 -18.00
C GLU A 169 -3.05 -12.32 -16.68
N ILE A 170 -2.35 -11.59 -15.80
CA ILE A 170 -2.01 -12.07 -14.47
C ILE A 170 -3.27 -12.44 -13.68
N GLY A 171 -4.31 -11.59 -13.72
CA GLY A 171 -5.60 -11.89 -13.10
C GLY A 171 -6.23 -13.18 -13.64
N THR A 172 -6.13 -13.42 -14.95
CA THR A 172 -6.64 -14.62 -15.60
C THR A 172 -5.87 -15.87 -15.17
N VAL A 173 -4.53 -15.81 -15.16
CA VAL A 173 -3.68 -16.90 -14.68
C VAL A 173 -4.00 -17.24 -13.23
N LEU A 174 -4.15 -16.21 -12.39
CA LEU A 174 -4.52 -16.41 -10.97
C LEU A 174 -5.92 -16.98 -10.80
N LEU A 175 -6.89 -16.54 -11.61
CA LEU A 175 -8.24 -17.10 -11.61
C LEU A 175 -8.23 -18.59 -11.96
N LEU A 176 -7.53 -18.98 -13.02
CA LEU A 176 -7.37 -20.38 -13.40
C LEU A 176 -6.67 -21.19 -12.30
N GLY A 177 -5.59 -20.65 -11.73
CA GLY A 177 -4.90 -21.27 -10.60
C GLY A 177 -5.82 -21.46 -9.37
N CYS A 178 -6.64 -20.46 -9.05
CA CYS A 178 -7.61 -20.56 -7.96
C CYS A 178 -8.71 -21.58 -8.22
N LEU A 179 -9.21 -21.66 -9.45
CA LEU A 179 -10.23 -22.63 -9.83
C LEU A 179 -9.72 -24.07 -9.71
N LEU A 180 -8.49 -24.31 -10.15
CA LEU A 180 -7.87 -25.64 -10.21
C LEU A 180 -7.32 -26.12 -8.85
N PHE A 181 -6.69 -25.22 -8.08
CA PHE A 181 -5.92 -25.62 -6.91
C PHE A 181 -6.50 -25.19 -5.57
N ILE A 182 -7.29 -24.10 -5.53
CA ILE A 182 -7.85 -23.59 -4.26
C ILE A 182 -9.21 -24.22 -4.01
N HIS A 183 -9.33 -24.93 -2.88
CA HIS A 183 -10.59 -25.46 -2.40
C HIS A 183 -11.15 -24.53 -1.31
N GLU A 184 -12.45 -24.67 -1.00
CA GLU A 184 -13.05 -23.94 0.11
C GLU A 184 -12.37 -24.32 1.42
N THR A 185 -11.94 -23.32 2.17
CA THR A 185 -11.18 -23.53 3.41
C THR A 185 -11.98 -23.19 4.67
N LEU A 186 -13.10 -22.48 4.55
CA LEU A 186 -13.95 -22.11 5.68
C LEU A 186 -15.13 -23.07 5.81
N PRO A 187 -15.18 -23.94 6.87
CA PRO A 187 -16.30 -24.83 7.13
C PRO A 187 -17.62 -24.05 7.30
N GLU A 188 -18.73 -24.63 6.86
CA GLU A 188 -20.06 -23.98 6.95
C GLU A 188 -20.47 -23.61 8.37
N ASN A 189 -20.12 -24.43 9.34
CA ASN A 189 -20.43 -24.20 10.76
C ASN A 189 -19.67 -23.01 11.38
N ASN A 190 -18.63 -22.51 10.72
CA ASN A 190 -17.82 -21.39 11.21
C ASN A 190 -18.16 -20.06 10.51
N ARG A 191 -19.23 -20.04 9.70
CA ARG A 191 -19.67 -18.85 8.98
C ARG A 191 -20.59 -18.00 9.86
N GLY A 192 -20.23 -16.75 10.05
CA GLY A 192 -21.07 -15.74 10.72
C GLY A 192 -20.43 -15.13 11.96
N SER A 193 -20.02 -13.87 11.86
CA SER A 193 -19.69 -13.02 13.00
C SER A 193 -20.37 -11.65 12.87
N SER A 194 -20.78 -11.08 14.00
CA SER A 194 -21.34 -9.73 14.06
C SER A 194 -20.20 -8.70 13.97
N LEU A 195 -19.88 -8.26 12.74
CA LEU A 195 -18.77 -7.35 12.43
C LEU A 195 -18.99 -5.92 12.92
N LEU A 196 -20.26 -5.47 12.98
CA LEU A 196 -20.57 -4.08 13.37
C LEU A 196 -20.22 -3.79 14.84
N LEU A 197 -20.48 -4.73 15.75
CA LEU A 197 -20.13 -4.58 17.16
C LEU A 197 -18.63 -4.59 17.39
N THR A 198 -17.90 -5.46 16.68
CA THR A 198 -16.43 -5.54 16.74
C THR A 198 -15.79 -4.27 16.19
N GLY A 199 -16.34 -3.70 15.10
CA GLY A 199 -15.85 -2.44 14.53
C GLY A 199 -15.95 -1.26 15.48
N ARG A 200 -17.06 -1.14 16.20
CA ARG A 200 -17.26 -0.08 17.21
C ARG A 200 -16.27 -0.19 18.37
N SER A 201 -16.05 -1.40 18.87
CA SER A 201 -15.08 -1.66 19.97
C SER A 201 -13.67 -1.24 19.56
N VAL A 202 -13.23 -1.61 18.35
CA VAL A 202 -11.87 -1.26 17.84
C VAL A 202 -11.73 0.24 17.65
N LEU A 203 -12.73 0.93 17.10
CA LEU A 203 -12.71 2.39 16.91
C LEU A 203 -12.69 3.17 18.23
N GLN A 204 -13.26 2.62 19.30
CA GLN A 204 -13.22 3.23 20.63
C GLN A 204 -11.90 2.98 21.38
N ASN A 205 -11.04 2.11 20.87
CA ASN A 205 -9.74 1.85 21.47
C ASN A 205 -8.74 2.97 21.12
N HIS A 206 -8.57 3.92 22.04
CA HIS A 206 -7.71 5.08 21.84
C HIS A 206 -6.24 4.72 21.53
N ARG A 207 -5.72 3.62 22.13
CA ARG A 207 -4.34 3.17 21.85
C ARG A 207 -4.23 2.66 20.41
N PHE A 208 -5.16 1.83 19.96
CA PHE A 208 -5.22 1.38 18.57
C PHE A 208 -5.32 2.57 17.61
N MET A 209 -6.30 3.45 17.82
CA MET A 209 -6.54 4.61 16.94
C MET A 209 -5.31 5.52 16.83
N ARG A 210 -4.61 5.74 17.91
CA ARG A 210 -3.39 6.55 17.92
C ARG A 210 -2.31 5.98 17.00
N PHE A 211 -1.97 4.70 17.16
CA PHE A 211 -0.95 4.07 16.32
C PHE A 211 -1.43 3.88 14.88
N CYS A 212 -2.71 3.61 14.67
CA CYS A 212 -3.35 3.54 13.37
C CYS A 212 -3.24 4.89 12.63
N LEU A 213 -3.51 6.02 13.30
CA LEU A 213 -3.38 7.36 12.72
C LEU A 213 -1.92 7.73 12.41
N ILE A 214 -0.95 7.41 13.29
CA ILE A 214 0.47 7.61 13.00
C ILE A 214 0.85 6.90 11.71
N GLN A 215 0.48 5.62 11.58
CA GLN A 215 0.75 4.83 10.38
C GLN A 215 0.04 5.41 9.15
N SER A 216 -1.21 5.82 9.27
CA SER A 216 -1.98 6.40 8.17
C SER A 216 -1.38 7.70 7.65
N PHE A 217 -0.92 8.59 8.52
CA PHE A 217 -0.24 9.82 8.09
C PHE A 217 1.13 9.55 7.47
N MET A 218 1.87 8.56 7.97
CA MET A 218 3.14 8.15 7.34
C MET A 218 2.90 7.62 5.93
N LEU A 219 1.90 6.76 5.75
CA LEU A 219 1.51 6.25 4.43
C LEU A 219 0.95 7.37 3.53
N ALA A 220 0.23 8.35 4.08
CA ALA A 220 -0.20 9.52 3.33
C ALA A 220 0.99 10.25 2.69
N GLY A 221 2.06 10.48 3.45
CA GLY A 221 3.31 11.03 2.92
C GLY A 221 3.97 10.16 1.86
N LEU A 222 3.97 8.84 2.05
CA LEU A 222 4.47 7.90 1.05
C LEU A 222 3.64 7.95 -0.24
N PHE A 223 2.32 7.99 -0.16
CA PHE A 223 1.46 8.08 -1.34
C PHE A 223 1.50 9.47 -2.01
N ALA A 224 1.75 10.54 -1.27
CA ALA A 224 2.09 11.84 -1.85
C ALA A 224 3.37 11.75 -2.70
N TYR A 225 4.41 11.06 -2.21
CA TYR A 225 5.60 10.73 -3.00
C TYR A 225 5.24 9.86 -4.20
N ILE A 226 4.54 8.75 -4.03
CA ILE A 226 4.19 7.81 -5.10
C ILE A 226 3.41 8.53 -6.22
N GLY A 227 2.41 9.34 -5.89
CA GLY A 227 1.59 10.07 -6.86
C GLY A 227 2.34 11.14 -7.65
N SER A 228 3.28 11.85 -7.00
CA SER A 228 4.00 12.97 -7.60
C SER A 228 5.32 12.57 -8.23
N SER A 229 5.97 11.51 -7.74
CA SER A 229 7.36 11.17 -8.11
C SER A 229 7.55 10.92 -9.61
N SER A 230 6.57 10.28 -10.28
CA SER A 230 6.65 10.03 -11.72
C SER A 230 6.69 11.32 -12.52
N PHE A 231 5.87 12.31 -12.16
CA PHE A 231 5.85 13.61 -12.82
C PHE A 231 7.10 14.44 -12.47
N VAL A 232 7.49 14.47 -11.20
CA VAL A 232 8.69 15.19 -10.74
C VAL A 232 9.93 14.65 -11.43
N LEU A 233 10.19 13.35 -11.37
CA LEU A 233 11.41 12.77 -11.92
C LEU A 233 11.43 12.80 -13.44
N GLN A 234 10.30 12.59 -14.12
CA GLN A 234 10.28 12.56 -15.59
C GLN A 234 10.11 13.96 -16.22
N LYS A 235 9.25 14.85 -15.64
CA LYS A 235 9.04 16.18 -16.23
C LYS A 235 9.99 17.25 -15.71
N GLU A 236 10.28 17.29 -14.40
CA GLU A 236 11.16 18.30 -13.80
C GLU A 236 12.64 17.92 -13.96
N PHE A 237 13.00 16.63 -13.74
CA PHE A 237 14.40 16.17 -13.90
C PHE A 237 14.72 15.58 -15.26
N GLY A 238 13.72 15.37 -16.14
CA GLY A 238 13.93 14.83 -17.48
C GLY A 238 14.32 13.35 -17.52
N PHE A 239 14.02 12.59 -16.46
CA PHE A 239 14.35 11.16 -16.44
C PHE A 239 13.47 10.38 -17.43
N SER A 240 14.03 9.35 -18.04
CA SER A 240 13.26 8.38 -18.79
C SER A 240 12.37 7.54 -17.85
N PRO A 241 11.30 6.89 -18.35
CA PRO A 241 10.47 5.99 -17.54
C PRO A 241 11.29 4.91 -16.84
N MET A 242 12.33 4.40 -17.49
CA MET A 242 13.24 3.40 -16.91
C MET A 242 14.11 3.97 -15.80
N GLN A 243 14.68 5.17 -15.99
CA GLN A 243 15.46 5.85 -14.95
C GLN A 243 14.61 6.18 -13.72
N PHE A 244 13.38 6.68 -13.93
CA PHE A 244 12.41 6.85 -12.87
C PHE A 244 12.21 5.55 -12.07
N SER A 245 11.97 4.45 -12.79
CA SER A 245 11.69 3.15 -12.17
C SER A 245 12.87 2.62 -11.36
N LEU A 246 14.10 2.85 -11.79
CA LEU A 246 15.30 2.47 -11.04
C LEU A 246 15.44 3.28 -9.74
N VAL A 247 15.22 4.59 -9.79
CA VAL A 247 15.25 5.46 -8.59
C VAL A 247 14.13 5.07 -7.63
N PHE A 248 12.94 4.82 -8.15
CA PHE A 248 11.79 4.38 -7.34
C PHE A 248 12.06 3.02 -6.69
N GLY A 249 12.62 2.06 -7.44
CA GLY A 249 13.04 0.75 -6.93
C GLY A 249 14.13 0.86 -5.85
N LEU A 250 15.09 1.78 -6.01
CA LEU A 250 16.10 2.06 -4.98
C LEU A 250 15.45 2.55 -3.67
N ASN A 251 14.46 3.45 -3.77
CA ASN A 251 13.69 3.89 -2.60
C ASN A 251 12.92 2.72 -1.97
N GLY A 252 12.41 1.78 -2.78
CA GLY A 252 11.80 0.54 -2.31
C GLY A 252 12.76 -0.32 -1.48
N ILE A 253 14.01 -0.44 -1.89
CA ILE A 253 15.07 -1.11 -1.10
C ILE A 253 15.28 -0.38 0.23
N GLY A 254 15.28 0.94 0.22
CA GLY A 254 15.36 1.76 1.43
C GLY A 254 14.24 1.47 2.42
N LEU A 255 13.00 1.29 1.95
CA LEU A 255 11.86 0.88 2.76
C LEU A 255 12.09 -0.46 3.46
N ILE A 256 12.63 -1.46 2.75
CA ILE A 256 12.91 -2.80 3.29
C ILE A 256 13.98 -2.71 4.38
N ILE A 257 15.09 -2.02 4.10
CA ILE A 257 16.21 -1.87 5.05
C ILE A 257 15.75 -1.16 6.31
N ALA A 258 15.01 -0.05 6.19
CA ALA A 258 14.53 0.71 7.33
C ALA A 258 13.53 -0.09 8.18
N SER A 259 12.62 -0.84 7.56
CA SER A 259 11.71 -1.74 8.27
C SER A 259 12.48 -2.77 9.11
N TRP A 260 13.53 -3.37 8.56
CA TRP A 260 14.37 -4.32 9.26
C TRP A 260 15.17 -3.68 10.43
N ILE A 261 15.74 -2.49 10.20
CA ILE A 261 16.45 -1.75 11.26
C ILE A 261 15.50 -1.40 12.41
N PHE A 262 14.34 -0.81 12.12
CA PHE A 262 13.37 -0.41 13.13
C PHE A 262 12.80 -1.61 13.89
N SER A 263 12.57 -2.74 13.22
CA SER A 263 12.16 -4.00 13.87
C SER A 263 13.21 -4.48 14.90
N ARG A 264 14.50 -4.32 14.62
CA ARG A 264 15.57 -4.63 15.57
C ARG A 264 15.67 -3.63 16.72
N LEU A 265 15.54 -2.35 16.42
CA LEU A 265 15.57 -1.29 17.42
C LEU A 265 14.37 -1.37 18.37
N ALA A 266 13.19 -1.76 17.89
CA ALA A 266 11.99 -1.95 18.71
C ALA A 266 12.14 -3.04 19.78
N ARG A 267 13.09 -3.97 19.62
CA ARG A 267 13.41 -4.97 20.66
C ARG A 267 14.26 -4.41 21.80
N ARG A 268 14.92 -3.26 21.59
CA ARG A 268 15.86 -2.66 22.56
C ARG A 268 15.35 -1.37 23.18
N PHE A 269 14.48 -0.66 22.47
CA PHE A 269 13.99 0.65 22.86
C PHE A 269 12.48 0.65 23.00
N ASN A 270 11.97 1.52 23.88
CA ASN A 270 10.52 1.74 23.98
C ASN A 270 9.95 2.22 22.63
N ALA A 271 8.88 1.57 22.19
CA ALA A 271 8.26 1.80 20.89
C ALA A 271 7.89 3.29 20.67
N MET A 272 7.33 3.95 21.70
CA MET A 272 6.93 5.36 21.59
C MET A 272 8.13 6.31 21.48
N LYS A 273 9.23 6.03 22.21
CA LYS A 273 10.48 6.81 22.07
C LYS A 273 11.06 6.62 20.66
N LEU A 274 11.12 5.37 20.19
CA LEU A 274 11.60 5.05 18.85
C LEU A 274 10.77 5.74 17.75
N LEU A 275 9.43 5.74 17.89
CA LEU A 275 8.55 6.41 16.95
C LEU A 275 8.78 7.93 16.93
N ARG A 276 8.91 8.58 18.07
CA ARG A 276 9.15 10.04 18.14
C ARG A 276 10.49 10.43 17.54
N VAL A 277 11.56 9.71 17.90
CA VAL A 277 12.89 9.97 17.32
C VAL A 277 12.88 9.71 15.81
N GLY A 278 12.28 8.63 15.37
CA GLY A 278 12.14 8.31 13.95
C GLY A 278 11.33 9.37 13.19
N LEU A 279 10.22 9.87 13.75
CA LEU A 279 9.38 10.93 13.15
C LEU A 279 10.14 12.25 13.06
N ILE A 280 10.87 12.65 14.09
CA ILE A 280 11.71 13.85 14.05
C ILE A 280 12.78 13.72 12.96
N ALA A 281 13.47 12.57 12.89
CA ALA A 281 14.47 12.32 11.86
C ALA A 281 13.86 12.35 10.45
N ALA A 282 12.68 11.73 10.26
CA ALA A 282 11.95 11.75 8.99
C ALA A 282 11.56 13.17 8.56
N ILE A 283 11.08 13.99 9.49
CA ILE A 283 10.73 15.40 9.24
C ILE A 283 11.98 16.20 8.88
N LEU A 284 13.11 16.02 9.57
CA LEU A 284 14.36 16.69 9.24
C LEU A 284 14.84 16.30 7.83
N CYS A 285 14.77 15.04 7.46
CA CYS A 285 15.09 14.59 6.08
C CYS A 285 14.12 15.20 5.05
N ALA A 286 12.83 15.28 5.35
CA ALA A 286 11.83 15.88 4.47
C ALA A 286 12.06 17.40 4.31
N LEU A 287 12.40 18.11 5.38
CA LEU A 287 12.79 19.53 5.34
C LEU A 287 14.10 19.74 4.58
N LEU A 288 15.06 18.83 4.72
CA LEU A 288 16.29 18.87 3.94
C LEU A 288 16.01 18.67 2.44
N THR A 289 15.10 17.73 2.10
CA THR A 289 14.64 17.53 0.72
C THR A 289 14.01 18.82 0.19
N PHE A 290 13.13 19.46 0.98
CA PHE A 290 12.51 20.74 0.63
C PHE A 290 13.54 21.85 0.41
N LEU A 291 14.51 21.99 1.32
CA LEU A 291 15.55 23.01 1.24
C LEU A 291 16.46 22.80 0.01
N CYS A 292 16.85 21.56 -0.26
CA CYS A 292 17.64 21.22 -1.46
C CYS A 292 16.85 21.47 -2.74
N ALA A 293 15.53 21.17 -2.76
CA ALA A 293 14.66 21.48 -3.87
C ALA A 293 14.54 23.01 -4.11
N TRP A 294 14.38 23.77 -3.04
CA TRP A 294 14.34 25.24 -3.13
C TRP A 294 15.65 25.84 -3.65
N ARG A 295 16.78 25.27 -3.25
CA ARG A 295 18.12 25.67 -3.73
C ARG A 295 18.49 25.08 -5.09
N GLN A 296 17.58 24.35 -5.73
CA GLN A 296 17.81 23.67 -7.02
C GLN A 296 19.02 22.74 -7.03
N LEU A 297 19.21 22.00 -5.94
CA LEU A 297 20.26 21.00 -5.77
C LEU A 297 19.69 19.58 -5.97
N PRO A 298 19.64 19.04 -7.21
CA PRO A 298 18.91 17.80 -7.52
C PRO A 298 19.48 16.56 -6.81
N ILE A 299 20.80 16.36 -6.84
CA ILE A 299 21.43 15.17 -6.27
C ILE A 299 21.27 15.11 -4.75
N PRO A 300 21.59 16.16 -3.96
CA PRO A 300 21.33 16.18 -2.53
C PRO A 300 19.84 16.03 -2.18
N ALA A 301 18.94 16.60 -2.99
CA ALA A 301 17.51 16.45 -2.79
C ALA A 301 17.03 15.00 -2.93
N LEU A 302 17.50 14.28 -3.96
CA LEU A 302 17.17 12.87 -4.15
C LEU A 302 17.76 11.98 -3.05
N ALA A 303 18.97 12.28 -2.57
CA ALA A 303 19.57 11.58 -1.44
C ALA A 303 18.78 11.79 -0.13
N ALA A 304 18.37 13.04 0.17
CA ALA A 304 17.53 13.34 1.32
C ALA A 304 16.14 12.69 1.21
N LEU A 305 15.56 12.66 0.01
CA LEU A 305 14.29 12.01 -0.29
C LEU A 305 14.37 10.49 -0.02
N PHE A 306 15.47 9.84 -0.39
CA PHE A 306 15.67 8.42 -0.10
C PHE A 306 15.53 8.11 1.39
N PHE A 307 16.18 8.87 2.26
CA PHE A 307 16.05 8.69 3.71
C PHE A 307 14.65 9.05 4.21
N THR A 308 14.06 10.12 3.67
CA THR A 308 12.68 10.53 4.00
C THR A 308 11.69 9.39 3.77
N ILE A 309 11.79 8.71 2.62
CA ILE A 309 10.92 7.58 2.27
C ILE A 309 11.26 6.34 3.08
N ALA A 310 12.54 6.06 3.31
CA ALA A 310 12.97 4.91 4.11
C ALA A 310 12.38 4.95 5.53
N PHE A 311 12.41 6.09 6.21
CA PHE A 311 11.82 6.26 7.55
C PHE A 311 10.34 5.90 7.61
N CYS A 312 9.57 6.11 6.53
CA CYS A 312 8.15 5.77 6.46
C CYS A 312 7.91 4.30 6.82
N SER A 313 8.64 3.38 6.20
CA SER A 313 8.46 1.94 6.44
C SER A 313 8.90 1.52 7.84
N GLY A 314 10.01 2.09 8.33
CA GLY A 314 10.48 1.81 9.70
C GLY A 314 9.46 2.21 10.76
N ILE A 315 8.94 3.43 10.67
CA ILE A 315 7.90 3.96 11.58
C ILE A 315 6.60 3.16 11.41
N GLY A 316 6.20 2.87 10.16
CA GLY A 316 5.02 2.07 9.84
C GLY A 316 5.07 0.67 10.46
N THR A 317 6.23 0.01 10.44
CA THR A 317 6.42 -1.32 11.03
C THR A 317 6.18 -1.31 12.54
N VAL A 318 6.74 -0.32 13.25
CA VAL A 318 6.59 -0.22 14.71
C VAL A 318 5.17 0.21 15.08
N SER A 319 4.63 1.23 14.43
CA SER A 319 3.26 1.70 14.71
C SER A 319 2.19 0.66 14.39
N GLY A 320 2.36 -0.10 13.30
CA GLY A 320 1.46 -1.20 12.95
C GLY A 320 1.48 -2.34 13.97
N ALA A 321 2.66 -2.74 14.44
CA ALA A 321 2.79 -3.75 15.49
C ALA A 321 2.13 -3.29 16.81
N GLU A 322 2.36 -2.05 17.23
CA GLU A 322 1.75 -1.47 18.43
C GLU A 322 0.22 -1.32 18.30
N ALA A 323 -0.28 -0.93 17.13
CA ALA A 323 -1.71 -0.88 16.87
C ALA A 323 -2.35 -2.28 17.05
N MET A 324 -1.76 -3.30 16.43
CA MET A 324 -2.27 -4.67 16.53
C MET A 324 -2.14 -5.27 17.93
N SER A 325 -1.14 -4.88 18.72
CA SER A 325 -1.00 -5.30 20.11
C SER A 325 -2.03 -4.68 21.04
N ALA A 326 -2.63 -3.56 20.66
CA ALA A 326 -3.63 -2.85 21.45
C ALA A 326 -5.03 -3.45 21.39
N VAL A 327 -5.30 -4.40 20.50
CA VAL A 327 -6.62 -5.03 20.30
C VAL A 327 -6.59 -6.49 20.70
N ARG A 328 -7.78 -7.02 21.06
CA ARG A 328 -7.94 -8.44 21.40
C ARG A 328 -7.80 -9.33 20.17
N THR A 329 -7.37 -10.57 20.36
CA THR A 329 -7.20 -11.55 19.27
C THR A 329 -8.47 -11.71 18.43
N GLN A 330 -9.66 -11.66 19.07
CA GLN A 330 -10.96 -11.75 18.41
C GLN A 330 -11.29 -10.54 17.51
N GLU A 331 -10.68 -9.38 17.79
CA GLU A 331 -10.88 -8.11 17.07
C GLU A 331 -9.81 -7.87 15.98
N SER A 332 -8.77 -8.71 15.93
CA SER A 332 -7.59 -8.50 15.09
C SER A 332 -7.91 -8.42 13.59
N GLY A 333 -8.89 -9.18 13.12
CA GLY A 333 -9.35 -9.13 11.72
C GLY A 333 -9.95 -7.78 11.35
N MET A 334 -10.86 -7.26 12.21
CA MET A 334 -11.47 -5.95 12.00
C MET A 334 -10.44 -4.82 12.15
N ALA A 335 -9.56 -4.91 13.14
CA ALA A 335 -8.49 -3.94 13.35
C ALA A 335 -7.55 -3.86 12.14
N SER A 336 -7.14 -5.00 11.58
CA SER A 336 -6.33 -5.05 10.36
C SER A 336 -7.04 -4.45 9.15
N ALA A 337 -8.35 -4.70 8.99
CA ALA A 337 -9.13 -4.14 7.89
C ALA A 337 -9.30 -2.61 8.03
N LEU A 338 -9.60 -2.12 9.24
CA LEU A 338 -9.70 -0.68 9.53
C LEU A 338 -8.36 0.03 9.32
N MET A 339 -7.27 -0.57 9.78
CA MET A 339 -5.93 -0.04 9.60
C MET A 339 -5.56 0.05 8.11
N GLY A 340 -5.80 -1.03 7.35
CA GLY A 340 -5.55 -1.03 5.91
C GLY A 340 -6.42 -0.02 5.16
N MET A 341 -7.71 0.07 5.50
CA MET A 341 -8.61 1.08 4.91
C MET A 341 -8.12 2.50 5.20
N SER A 342 -7.82 2.83 6.46
CA SER A 342 -7.37 4.18 6.83
C SER A 342 -6.09 4.57 6.10
N MET A 343 -5.11 3.67 6.00
CA MET A 343 -3.87 3.89 5.27
C MET A 343 -4.12 4.26 3.79
N PHE A 344 -4.96 3.51 3.10
CA PHE A 344 -5.26 3.74 1.69
C PHE A 344 -6.13 4.97 1.46
N VAL A 345 -7.09 5.26 2.34
CA VAL A 345 -7.91 6.47 2.25
C VAL A 345 -7.07 7.73 2.47
N PHE A 346 -6.24 7.77 3.51
CA PHE A 346 -5.34 8.90 3.76
C PHE A 346 -4.33 9.08 2.63
N GLY A 347 -3.78 7.98 2.10
CA GLY A 347 -2.91 7.99 0.93
C GLY A 347 -3.59 8.49 -0.33
N GLY A 348 -4.81 8.01 -0.58
CA GLY A 348 -5.63 8.44 -1.72
C GLY A 348 -6.00 9.92 -1.69
N ILE A 349 -6.15 10.51 -0.51
CA ILE A 349 -6.38 11.95 -0.34
C ILE A 349 -5.08 12.74 -0.53
N ALA A 350 -3.97 12.26 0.02
CA ALA A 350 -2.70 12.98 0.00
C ALA A 350 -2.06 13.04 -1.40
N ALA A 351 -2.23 11.99 -2.22
CA ALA A 351 -1.63 11.91 -3.55
C ALA A 351 -2.06 13.08 -4.47
N PRO A 352 -3.35 13.38 -4.71
CA PRO A 352 -3.73 14.48 -5.59
C PRO A 352 -3.49 15.86 -4.94
N LEU A 353 -3.51 15.97 -3.60
CA LEU A 353 -3.22 17.22 -2.91
C LEU A 353 -1.77 17.67 -3.10
N SER A 354 -0.83 16.71 -3.21
CA SER A 354 0.58 17.02 -3.48
C SER A 354 0.81 17.61 -4.87
N GLY A 355 -0.09 17.38 -5.83
CA GLY A 355 -0.01 17.83 -7.22
C GLY A 355 -0.80 19.09 -7.54
N LEU A 356 -1.46 19.73 -6.57
CA LEU A 356 -2.24 20.93 -6.80
C LEU A 356 -1.37 22.09 -7.34
N GLY A 357 -1.76 22.63 -8.50
CA GLY A 357 -1.06 23.73 -9.14
C GLY A 357 0.28 23.36 -9.79
N GLY A 358 0.47 22.09 -10.14
CA GLY A 358 1.65 21.56 -10.84
C GLY A 358 2.59 20.76 -9.92
N GLU A 359 3.21 19.75 -10.50
CA GLU A 359 4.10 18.83 -9.81
C GLU A 359 5.52 19.37 -9.76
N THR A 360 6.02 19.64 -8.58
CA THR A 360 7.40 20.01 -8.32
C THR A 360 7.93 19.23 -7.11
N LEU A 361 9.24 19.00 -7.08
CA LEU A 361 9.90 18.36 -5.93
C LEU A 361 9.64 19.16 -4.64
N LEU A 362 9.55 20.48 -4.75
CA LEU A 362 9.28 21.36 -3.63
C LEU A 362 7.88 21.13 -3.02
N LYS A 363 6.84 21.03 -3.84
CA LYS A 363 5.47 20.78 -3.37
C LYS A 363 5.33 19.36 -2.82
N MET A 364 5.92 18.38 -3.49
CA MET A 364 5.94 16.99 -3.04
C MET A 364 6.60 16.87 -1.65
N SER A 365 7.77 17.48 -1.46
CA SER A 365 8.47 17.45 -0.17
C SER A 365 7.71 18.20 0.93
N LEU A 366 7.01 19.28 0.59
CA LEU A 366 6.12 20.00 1.53
C LEU A 366 4.96 19.12 1.97
N ALA A 367 4.28 18.45 1.05
CA ALA A 367 3.18 17.54 1.36
C ALA A 367 3.63 16.39 2.28
N ILE A 368 4.79 15.79 2.01
CA ILE A 368 5.39 14.75 2.87
C ILE A 368 5.69 15.31 4.27
N THR A 369 6.28 16.51 4.34
CA THR A 369 6.61 17.16 5.62
C THR A 369 5.35 17.42 6.45
N VAL A 370 4.27 17.89 5.85
CA VAL A 370 2.98 18.11 6.52
C VAL A 370 2.43 16.79 7.07
N CYS A 371 2.41 15.73 6.26
CA CYS A 371 1.92 14.42 6.69
C CYS A 371 2.74 13.88 7.88
N TYR A 372 4.06 13.96 7.83
CA TYR A 372 4.93 13.48 8.91
C TYR A 372 4.83 14.32 10.18
N THR A 373 4.61 15.64 10.02
CA THR A 373 4.34 16.53 11.15
C THR A 373 3.01 16.19 11.83
N LEU A 374 1.95 15.89 11.07
CA LEU A 374 0.69 15.41 11.63
C LEU A 374 0.85 14.08 12.35
N ALA A 375 1.65 13.16 11.83
CA ALA A 375 1.98 11.91 12.52
C ALA A 375 2.70 12.17 13.86
N LEU A 376 3.64 13.13 13.89
CA LEU A 376 4.34 13.52 15.12
C LEU A 376 3.38 14.17 16.13
N LEU A 377 2.49 15.05 15.71
CA LEU A 377 1.48 15.64 16.59
C LEU A 377 0.60 14.56 17.24
N VAL A 378 0.15 13.58 16.49
CA VAL A 378 -0.60 12.43 17.03
C VAL A 378 0.27 11.65 18.02
N ALA A 379 1.57 11.48 17.76
CA ALA A 379 2.50 10.80 18.67
C ALA A 379 2.78 11.59 19.97
N LEU A 380 2.54 12.89 20.01
CA LEU A 380 2.73 13.75 21.19
C LEU A 380 1.47 13.88 22.05
N ILE A 381 0.27 13.91 21.45
CA ILE A 381 -1.01 14.17 22.15
C ILE A 381 -1.32 13.17 23.29
N GLY A 382 -0.75 11.99 23.30
CA GLY A 382 -1.07 10.94 24.30
C GLY A 382 -0.15 10.86 25.52
N THR A 383 0.67 11.87 25.83
CA THR A 383 1.62 11.81 26.97
C THR A 383 1.08 12.36 28.28
N GLY A 384 -0.14 12.94 28.28
CA GLY A 384 -0.71 13.59 29.47
C GLY A 384 -1.27 12.65 30.54
N ASN A 385 -1.49 11.35 30.30
CA ASN A 385 -2.24 10.48 31.20
C ASN A 385 -1.68 9.06 31.39
N GLN A 386 -0.41 8.83 31.17
CA GLN A 386 0.24 7.63 31.70
C GLN A 386 1.00 7.99 32.98
N LYS A 387 0.25 8.15 34.11
CA LYS A 387 0.80 7.83 35.43
C LYS A 387 1.12 6.33 35.37
N VAL A 388 2.37 6.05 35.63
CA VAL A 388 2.94 4.75 35.89
C VAL A 388 2.05 4.06 36.94
N GLU A 389 1.32 3.01 36.51
CA GLU A 389 0.94 1.94 37.42
C GLU A 389 2.11 0.95 37.36
N ASP A 390 2.99 1.08 38.33
CA ASP A 390 4.01 0.10 38.70
C ASP A 390 3.35 -1.14 39.30
#